data_c68d42c64fed56af47a613e41b307e13
#
_entry.id   c68d42c64fed56af47a613e41b307e13
#
_cell.length_a   1.000
_cell.length_b   1.000
_cell.length_c   1.000
_cell.angle_alpha   90.00
_cell.angle_beta   90.00
_cell.angle_gamma   90.00
#
_symmetry.space_group_name_H-M   'P 1'
#
loop_
_entity.id
_entity.type
_entity.pdbx_description
1 polymer ?
#
loop_
_entity_poly.entity_id
_entity_poly.type
_entity_poly.pdbx_seq_one_letter_code
_entity_poly.pdbx_strand_id
1 'polypeptide(L)' 'MNIAIILMAGKGERAETTIPKQYIIIDGKPIYEYCLLQFYRNKNIDKIILVTDNIYYDKVKDYISLQKY' A
#
# COMPACT_ATOMS: atom_id res chain seq x y z
N MET A 1 2.19 14.01 -17.01
CA MET A 1 1.54 13.31 -15.94
C MET A 1 2.54 12.55 -15.10
N ASN A 2 2.47 12.67 -13.80
CA ASN A 2 3.38 11.99 -12.90
C ASN A 2 2.64 10.88 -12.17
N ILE A 3 3.16 9.68 -12.24
CA ILE A 3 2.52 8.53 -11.62
C ILE A 3 3.43 7.92 -10.60
N ALA A 4 2.93 7.67 -9.40
CA ALA A 4 3.70 7.02 -8.36
C ALA A 4 3.26 5.57 -8.29
N ILE A 5 4.20 4.64 -8.26
CA ILE A 5 3.88 3.23 -8.16
C ILE A 5 4.45 2.72 -6.86
N ILE A 6 3.60 2.17 -6.00
CA ILE A 6 4.03 1.64 -4.73
C ILE A 6 3.99 0.13 -4.81
N LEU A 7 5.16 -0.49 -4.75
CA LEU A 7 5.23 -1.93 -4.89
C LEU A 7 5.10 -2.61 -3.55
N MET A 8 4.03 -3.34 -3.36
CA MET A 8 3.83 -4.04 -2.12
C MET A 8 3.88 -5.54 -2.36
N ALA A 9 3.90 -5.96 -3.61
CA ALA A 9 3.93 -7.37 -3.90
C ALA A 9 5.36 -7.80 -3.80
N GLY A 10 5.66 -8.90 -3.33
CA GLY A 10 7.01 -9.29 -3.27
C GLY A 10 7.10 -10.46 -2.42
N LYS A 11 7.84 -11.44 -2.71
CA LYS A 11 7.87 -12.51 -1.99
C LYS A 11 8.67 -12.41 -0.93
N GLY A 12 8.60 -12.30 -0.06
CA GLY A 12 9.31 -12.26 1.02
C GLY A 12 9.90 -13.53 1.23
N GLU A 13 10.87 -13.83 0.65
CA GLU A 13 11.43 -14.98 0.81
C GLU A 13 11.67 -15.41 2.14
N ARG A 14 12.08 -14.75 3.01
CA ARG A 14 12.35 -15.20 4.27
C ARG A 14 11.33 -15.16 5.11
N ALA A 15 10.39 -15.18 4.74
CA ALA A 15 9.40 -14.96 5.53
C ALA A 15 8.81 -16.00 6.21
N GLU A 16 9.34 -16.44 7.05
CA GLU A 16 8.63 -17.32 7.78
C GLU A 16 7.74 -16.52 8.54
N THR A 17 7.76 -15.35 8.51
CA THR A 17 6.87 -14.65 9.33
C THR A 17 5.69 -14.53 8.59
N THR A 18 4.72 -14.24 9.11
CA THR A 18 3.51 -14.25 8.56
C THR A 18 3.08 -13.06 7.82
N ILE A 19 3.22 -11.91 8.27
CA ILE A 19 2.70 -10.76 7.59
C ILE A 19 3.78 -9.95 6.93
N PRO A 20 3.67 -9.70 5.64
CA PRO A 20 4.66 -8.90 4.95
C PRO A 20 4.71 -7.53 5.59
N LYS A 21 5.88 -6.94 5.63
CA LYS A 21 6.09 -5.67 6.23
C LYS A 21 5.09 -4.61 5.85
N GLN A 22 4.74 -4.50 4.60
CA GLN A 22 3.87 -3.42 4.18
C GLN A 22 2.48 -3.47 4.80
N TYR A 23 2.06 -4.63 5.29
CA TYR A 23 0.73 -4.75 5.83
C TYR A 23 0.68 -4.65 7.36
N ILE A 24 1.81 -4.44 8.01
CA ILE A 24 1.84 -4.32 9.46
C ILE A 24 1.18 -3.01 9.86
N ILE A 25 0.35 -3.05 10.88
CA ILE A 25 -0.37 -1.85 11.33
C ILE A 25 0.43 -1.10 12.38
N ILE A 26 0.62 0.19 12.18
CA ILE A 26 1.30 1.02 13.13
C ILE A 26 0.42 2.23 13.36
N ASP A 27 0.07 2.49 14.58
CA ASP A 27 -0.80 3.60 14.94
C ASP A 27 -2.08 3.59 14.12
N GLY A 28 -2.64 2.42 13.98
CA GLY A 28 -3.92 2.31 13.31
C GLY A 28 -3.90 2.29 11.80
N LYS A 29 -2.74 2.37 11.18
CA LYS A 29 -2.66 2.35 9.74
C LYS A 29 -1.62 1.36 9.27
N PRO A 30 -1.85 0.71 8.15
CA PRO A 30 -0.85 -0.20 7.62
C PRO A 30 0.31 0.63 7.09
N ILE A 31 1.50 0.07 7.11
CA ILE A 31 2.69 0.79 6.67
C ILE A 31 2.52 1.34 5.26
N TYR A 32 1.88 0.61 4.35
CA TYR A 32 1.75 1.09 3.00
C TYR A 32 0.94 2.40 2.92
N GLU A 33 0.06 2.61 3.91
CA GLU A 33 -0.74 3.82 3.86
C GLU A 33 0.10 5.05 4.16
N TYR A 34 1.13 4.92 5.00
CA TYR A 34 1.97 6.06 5.29
C TYR A 34 2.71 6.48 4.01
N CYS A 35 3.12 5.51 3.20
CA CYS A 35 3.79 5.79 1.97
C CYS A 35 2.80 6.41 0.98
N LEU A 36 1.59 5.86 0.92
CA LEU A 36 0.57 6.36 0.03
C LEU A 36 0.26 7.81 0.33
N LEU A 37 0.15 8.16 1.60
CA LEU A 37 -0.21 9.51 1.98
C LEU A 37 0.83 10.54 1.54
N GLN A 38 2.09 10.15 1.53
CA GLN A 38 3.11 11.07 1.10
C GLN A 38 2.91 11.45 -0.36
N PHE A 39 2.55 10.49 -1.19
CA PHE A 39 2.33 10.79 -2.60
C PHE A 39 0.97 11.45 -2.79
N TYR A 40 -0.02 11.06 -1.99
CA TYR A 40 -1.36 11.59 -2.14
C TYR A 40 -1.37 13.09 -1.88
N ARG A 41 -0.54 13.56 -0.95
CA ARG A 41 -0.50 14.96 -0.63
C ARG A 41 0.39 15.78 -1.54
N ASN A 42 1.09 15.13 -2.47
CA ASN A 42 2.01 15.83 -3.33
C ASN A 42 1.29 16.32 -4.57
N LYS A 43 1.20 17.64 -4.75
CA LYS A 43 0.50 18.19 -5.86
C LYS A 43 1.05 17.80 -7.18
N ASN A 44 2.27 17.35 -7.28
CA ASN A 44 2.85 17.00 -8.54
C ASN A 44 2.54 15.56 -8.96
N ILE A 45 1.91 14.80 -8.10
CA ILE A 45 1.58 13.42 -8.44
C ILE A 45 0.14 13.35 -8.90
N ASP A 46 -0.08 12.85 -10.10
CA ASP A 46 -1.40 12.79 -10.64
C ASP A 46 -2.11 11.47 -10.41
N LYS A 47 -1.37 10.40 -10.26
CA LYS A 47 -1.99 9.12 -10.07
C LYS A 47 -1.11 8.24 -9.22
N ILE A 48 -1.69 7.39 -8.41
CA ILE A 48 -0.95 6.46 -7.57
C ILE A 48 -1.42 5.06 -7.88
N ILE A 49 -0.51 4.15 -8.09
CA ILE A 49 -0.84 2.76 -8.37
C ILE A 49 -0.24 1.90 -7.29
N LEU A 50 -1.04 1.06 -6.65
CA LEU A 50 -0.55 0.16 -5.64
C LEU A 50 -0.50 -1.23 -6.24
N VAL A 51 0.64 -1.89 -6.16
CA VAL A 51 0.80 -3.22 -6.70
C VAL A 51 0.85 -4.21 -5.55
N THR A 52 -0.08 -5.12 -5.46
CA THR A 52 -0.13 -6.07 -4.37
C THR A 52 -0.22 -7.49 -4.86
N ASP A 53 -0.04 -8.43 -3.96
CA ASP A 53 -0.16 -9.83 -4.30
C ASP A 53 -1.65 -10.18 -4.32
N ASN A 54 -2.04 -11.20 -5.03
CA ASN A 54 -3.43 -11.59 -5.10
C ASN A 54 -4.02 -11.86 -3.74
N ILE A 55 -3.27 -12.41 -2.84
CA ILE A 55 -3.77 -12.74 -1.53
C ILE A 55 -4.25 -11.50 -0.79
N TYR A 56 -3.61 -10.37 -0.98
CA TYR A 56 -3.98 -9.18 -0.24
C TYR A 56 -4.81 -8.19 -1.08
N TYR A 57 -5.03 -8.49 -2.33
CA TYR A 57 -5.71 -7.56 -3.20
C TYR A 57 -7.05 -7.06 -2.66
N ASP A 58 -7.92 -7.97 -2.27
CA ASP A 58 -9.24 -7.57 -1.81
C ASP A 58 -9.15 -6.78 -0.50
N LYS A 59 -8.23 -7.16 0.37
CA LYS A 59 -8.10 -6.49 1.63
C LYS A 59 -7.65 -5.07 1.42
N VAL A 60 -6.70 -4.84 0.55
CA VAL A 60 -6.19 -3.51 0.28
C VAL A 60 -7.27 -2.68 -0.41
N LYS A 61 -7.96 -3.27 -1.36
CA LYS A 61 -8.99 -2.57 -2.08
C LYS A 61 -10.10 -2.11 -1.14
N ASP A 62 -10.54 -2.99 -0.25
CA ASP A 62 -11.60 -2.64 0.66
C ASP A 62 -11.15 -1.55 1.64
N TYR A 63 -9.94 -1.67 2.15
CA TYR A 63 -9.43 -0.70 3.11
C TYR A 63 -9.34 0.68 2.47
N ILE A 64 -8.78 0.77 1.27
CA ILE A 64 -8.60 2.04 0.60
C ILE A 64 -9.96 2.68 0.26
N SER A 65 -10.93 1.86 -0.09
CA SER A 65 -12.24 2.40 -0.40
C SER A 65 -12.86 3.07 0.81
N LEU A 66 -12.62 2.53 1.99
CA LEU A 66 -13.18 3.12 3.18
C LEU A 66 -12.52 4.44 3.52
N GLN A 67 -11.29 4.67 3.08
CA GLN A 67 -10.58 5.88 3.40
C GLN A 67 -10.96 7.01 2.46
N LYS A 68 -11.73 6.72 1.42
CA LYS A 68 -12.13 7.76 0.49
C LYS A 68 -11.02 8.53 -0.19
N TYR A 69 -10.01 7.86 -0.61
CA TYR A 69 -8.93 8.50 -1.40
C TYR A 69 -9.36 8.74 -2.84
#